data_603c7e0eb70a69d2cac38969b1a4afa8
#
_entry.id   603c7e0eb70a69d2cac38969b1a4afa8
#
_cell.length_a   1.000
_cell.length_b   1.000
_cell.length_c   1.000
_cell.angle_alpha   90.00
_cell.angle_beta   90.00
_cell.angle_gamma   90.00
#
_symmetry.space_group_name_H-M   'P 1'
#
loop_
_entity.id
_entity.type
_entity.pdbx_description
1 polymer ?
#
loop_
_entity_poly.entity_id
_entity_poly.type
_entity_poly.pdbx_seq_one_letter_code
_entity_poly.pdbx_strand_id
1 'polypeptide(L)'
;MDEALIRLQEEELRRTGRYYKHICFLCVPLLCVSCYLYGLRPLLLCGFAVLMGNLCDRLISLLRRRVYQAGDYSNESFALVITLLMPATVDWYVLAAAILAGALIGKEVFGGYGSYPFHPAAVGYAVAAVSWPEQVFRYPAPYANIPLWNASGVATSSTISDTLRSGGLINISALSLVLGEYAAPMGTGAAIVLVACGLFLWMQKDVRLSASLSFLITAGLIVFFFPRQLGLTEGTAFTAGLVFRLRCVRDEMLTGAMLFSAVFLLNEPYTCAHHRRGRILYGVMVGAFTMGFRYFGVYETGVCFAILAVNSISGWLDRTEVRLHELIKSGRYFKEKKTGKGDAE
;
A
#
# COMPACT_ATOMS: atom_id res chain seq x y z
N MET A 1 8.04 -28.45 -23.80
CA MET A 1 7.92 -27.13 -23.11
C MET A 1 9.31 -26.53 -23.14
N ASP A 2 9.49 -25.40 -23.83
CA ASP A 2 10.80 -24.88 -24.21
C ASP A 2 11.65 -24.55 -22.97
N GLU A 3 12.92 -24.96 -22.94
CA GLU A 3 13.88 -24.62 -21.88
C GLU A 3 13.95 -23.12 -21.61
N ALA A 4 13.71 -22.29 -22.62
CA ALA A 4 13.63 -20.85 -22.50
C ALA A 4 12.46 -20.39 -21.61
N LEU A 5 11.31 -21.05 -21.69
CA LEU A 5 10.13 -20.75 -20.87
C LEU A 5 10.38 -21.10 -19.40
N ILE A 6 11.05 -22.23 -19.15
CA ILE A 6 11.40 -22.67 -17.78
C ILE A 6 12.39 -21.69 -17.16
N ARG A 7 13.41 -21.24 -17.89
CA ARG A 7 14.37 -20.25 -17.41
C ARG A 7 13.72 -18.91 -17.10
N LEU A 8 12.80 -18.42 -17.93
CA LEU A 8 12.04 -17.19 -17.68
C LEU A 8 11.20 -17.30 -16.41
N GLN A 9 10.52 -18.42 -16.19
CA GLN A 9 9.74 -18.65 -14.98
C GLN A 9 10.62 -18.69 -13.72
N GLU A 10 11.78 -19.33 -13.79
CA GLU A 10 12.74 -19.36 -12.68
C GLU A 10 13.31 -17.96 -12.38
N GLU A 11 13.60 -17.16 -13.39
CA GLU A 11 14.06 -15.78 -13.21
C GLU A 11 12.99 -14.88 -12.56
N GLU A 12 11.74 -15.01 -13.00
CA GLU A 12 10.60 -14.30 -12.38
C GLU A 12 10.41 -14.71 -10.92
N LEU A 13 10.46 -16.00 -10.63
CA LEU A 13 10.35 -16.53 -9.27
C LEU A 13 11.47 -16.02 -8.36
N ARG A 14 12.71 -16.02 -8.85
CA ARG A 14 13.88 -15.47 -8.11
C ARG A 14 13.74 -13.96 -7.89
N ARG A 15 13.25 -13.21 -8.87
CA ARG A 15 13.04 -11.78 -8.77
C ARG A 15 11.97 -11.46 -7.72
N THR A 16 10.87 -12.16 -7.74
CA THR A 16 9.76 -11.96 -6.80
C THR A 16 10.15 -12.36 -5.38
N GLY A 17 10.86 -13.48 -5.20
CA GLY A 17 11.41 -13.86 -3.90
C GLY A 17 12.39 -12.84 -3.33
N ARG A 18 13.19 -12.17 -4.18
CA ARG A 18 14.06 -11.06 -3.77
C ARG A 18 13.25 -9.85 -3.30
N TYR A 19 12.19 -9.50 -4.01
CA TYR A 19 11.28 -8.42 -3.63
C TYR A 19 10.73 -8.61 -2.21
N TYR A 20 10.19 -9.78 -1.88
CA TYR A 20 9.65 -10.02 -0.52
C TYR A 20 10.74 -9.99 0.56
N LYS A 21 11.96 -10.48 0.27
CA LYS A 21 13.10 -10.34 1.20
C LYS A 21 13.43 -8.86 1.46
N HIS A 22 13.43 -8.03 0.41
CA HIS A 22 13.68 -6.61 0.56
C HIS A 22 12.54 -5.91 1.32
N ILE A 23 11.28 -6.29 1.10
CA ILE A 23 10.15 -5.79 1.91
C ILE A 23 10.35 -6.11 3.39
N CYS A 24 10.66 -7.37 3.74
CA CYS A 24 10.93 -7.75 5.13
C CYS A 24 12.10 -6.93 5.72
N PHE A 25 13.16 -6.74 4.95
CA PHE A 25 14.32 -5.93 5.38
C PHE A 25 13.94 -4.47 5.63
N LEU A 26 13.14 -3.87 4.75
CA LEU A 26 12.69 -2.48 4.87
C LEU A 26 11.64 -2.25 5.96
N CYS A 27 10.96 -3.29 6.42
CA CYS A 27 10.13 -3.20 7.61
C CYS A 27 10.95 -2.98 8.89
N VAL A 28 12.26 -3.35 8.92
CA VAL A 28 13.12 -3.18 10.10
C VAL A 28 13.33 -1.71 10.47
N PRO A 29 13.75 -0.78 9.58
CA PRO A 29 13.89 0.62 9.95
C PRO A 29 12.55 1.25 10.38
N LEU A 30 11.42 0.88 9.77
CA LEU A 30 10.10 1.32 10.20
C LEU A 30 9.76 0.80 11.61
N LEU A 31 10.09 -0.44 11.89
CA LEU A 31 9.95 -1.03 13.22
C LEU A 31 10.82 -0.30 14.27
N CYS A 32 12.06 0.07 13.92
CA CYS A 32 12.92 0.84 14.82
C CYS A 32 12.30 2.20 15.19
N VAL A 33 11.75 2.93 14.20
CA VAL A 33 11.01 4.17 14.45
C VAL A 33 9.76 3.93 15.30
N SER A 34 9.01 2.87 15.00
CA SER A 34 7.83 2.51 15.78
C SER A 34 8.18 2.17 17.24
N CYS A 35 9.30 1.48 17.46
CA CYS A 35 9.80 1.19 18.81
C CYS A 35 10.25 2.47 19.55
N TYR A 36 10.82 3.44 18.84
CA TYR A 36 11.19 4.73 19.40
C TYR A 36 9.96 5.53 19.86
N LEU A 37 8.88 5.51 19.06
CA LEU A 37 7.64 6.27 19.34
C LEU A 37 6.70 5.58 20.33
N TYR A 38 6.62 4.24 20.30
CA TYR A 38 5.61 3.46 21.03
C TYR A 38 6.19 2.42 22.00
N GLY A 39 7.50 2.42 22.20
CA GLY A 39 8.18 1.44 23.07
C GLY A 39 8.34 0.06 22.43
N LEU A 40 8.51 -0.98 23.25
CA LEU A 40 8.85 -2.33 22.77
C LEU A 40 7.67 -3.14 22.24
N ARG A 41 6.42 -2.69 22.42
CA ARG A 41 5.23 -3.41 21.96
C ARG A 41 5.20 -3.64 20.45
N PRO A 42 5.54 -2.67 19.56
CA PRO A 42 5.65 -2.90 18.12
C PRO A 42 6.57 -4.07 17.75
N LEU A 43 7.70 -4.22 18.46
CA LEU A 43 8.62 -5.32 18.22
C LEU A 43 7.96 -6.68 18.51
N LEU A 44 7.23 -6.79 19.62
CA LEU A 44 6.49 -8.01 19.97
C LEU A 44 5.39 -8.31 18.97
N LEU A 45 4.62 -7.30 18.53
CA LEU A 45 3.56 -7.45 17.53
C LEU A 45 4.14 -7.91 16.17
N CYS A 46 5.25 -7.33 15.71
CA CYS A 46 5.91 -7.77 14.49
C CYS A 46 6.51 -9.18 14.62
N GLY A 47 7.11 -9.51 15.76
CA GLY A 47 7.59 -10.87 16.05
C GLY A 47 6.46 -11.90 16.01
N PHE A 48 5.34 -11.58 16.65
CA PHE A 48 4.12 -12.40 16.60
C PHE A 48 3.59 -12.55 15.17
N ALA A 49 3.58 -11.46 14.38
CA ALA A 49 3.14 -11.46 13.00
C ALA A 49 3.97 -12.42 12.12
N VAL A 50 5.29 -12.37 12.24
CA VAL A 50 6.19 -13.29 11.53
C VAL A 50 5.95 -14.74 11.94
N LEU A 51 5.76 -15.01 13.23
CA LEU A 51 5.43 -16.36 13.71
C LEU A 51 4.10 -16.85 13.16
N MET A 52 3.06 -16.01 13.16
CA MET A 52 1.75 -16.34 12.60
C MET A 52 1.81 -16.57 11.09
N GLY A 53 2.54 -15.73 10.33
CA GLY A 53 2.76 -15.91 8.90
C GLY A 53 3.41 -17.24 8.57
N ASN A 54 4.50 -17.57 9.26
CA ASN A 54 5.18 -18.87 9.14
C ASN A 54 4.31 -20.07 9.53
N LEU A 55 3.52 -19.93 10.61
CA LEU A 55 2.60 -20.97 11.04
C LEU A 55 1.52 -21.24 9.98
N CYS A 56 0.98 -20.18 9.37
CA CYS A 56 0.03 -20.29 8.27
C CYS A 56 0.63 -21.07 7.10
N ASP A 57 1.85 -20.74 6.65
CA ASP A 57 2.51 -21.42 5.54
C ASP A 57 2.72 -22.90 5.82
N ARG A 58 3.18 -23.25 7.02
CA ARG A 58 3.41 -24.64 7.42
C ARG A 58 2.10 -25.43 7.51
N LEU A 59 1.08 -24.82 8.13
CA LEU A 59 -0.23 -25.46 8.27
C LEU A 59 -0.88 -25.71 6.90
N ILE A 60 -0.81 -24.74 6.00
CA ILE A 60 -1.38 -24.84 4.66
C ILE A 60 -0.60 -25.87 3.82
N SER A 61 0.73 -25.87 3.89
CA SER A 61 1.53 -26.86 3.18
C SER A 61 1.22 -28.28 3.64
N LEU A 62 1.01 -28.48 4.95
CA LEU A 62 0.58 -29.75 5.52
C LEU A 62 -0.82 -30.16 5.03
N LEU A 63 -1.80 -29.26 5.09
CA LEU A 63 -3.17 -29.53 4.67
C LEU A 63 -3.27 -29.84 3.17
N ARG A 64 -2.52 -29.11 2.34
CA ARG A 64 -2.48 -29.30 0.89
C ARG A 64 -1.51 -30.37 0.42
N ARG A 65 -0.77 -31.03 1.33
CA ARG A 65 0.28 -32.01 1.03
C ARG A 65 1.30 -31.49 0.01
N ARG A 66 1.63 -30.20 0.06
CA ARG A 66 2.65 -29.57 -0.79
C ARG A 66 3.96 -29.48 -0.03
N VAL A 67 5.08 -29.53 -0.76
CA VAL A 67 6.40 -29.34 -0.16
C VAL A 67 6.50 -27.86 0.27
N TYR A 68 6.84 -27.67 1.57
CA TYR A 68 7.08 -26.32 2.11
C TYR A 68 8.31 -25.71 1.43
N GLN A 69 8.12 -24.52 0.85
CA GLN A 69 9.21 -23.77 0.21
C GLN A 69 9.81 -22.77 1.22
N ALA A 70 10.89 -23.15 1.87
CA ALA A 70 11.59 -22.34 2.89
C ALA A 70 12.16 -21.00 2.36
N GLY A 71 12.03 -20.71 1.06
CA GLY A 71 12.50 -19.47 0.43
C GLY A 71 11.38 -18.48 0.08
N ASP A 72 10.13 -18.81 0.36
CA ASP A 72 8.98 -17.92 0.16
C ASP A 72 8.79 -17.04 1.40
N TYR A 73 9.20 -15.78 1.31
CA TYR A 73 9.01 -14.77 2.36
C TYR A 73 7.76 -13.93 2.17
N SER A 74 6.82 -14.37 1.33
CA SER A 74 5.64 -13.56 1.00
C SER A 74 4.69 -13.41 2.18
N ASN A 75 4.40 -14.48 2.94
CA ASN A 75 3.49 -14.40 4.08
C ASN A 75 4.07 -13.59 5.24
N GLU A 76 5.39 -13.71 5.50
CA GLU A 76 6.08 -12.86 6.48
C GLU A 76 6.03 -11.39 6.08
N SER A 77 6.26 -11.09 4.80
CA SER A 77 6.19 -9.71 4.30
C SER A 77 4.78 -9.14 4.42
N PHE A 78 3.75 -9.89 4.05
CA PHE A 78 2.36 -9.45 4.19
C PHE A 78 1.96 -9.29 5.65
N ALA A 79 2.36 -10.20 6.53
CA ALA A 79 2.09 -10.10 7.96
C ALA A 79 2.74 -8.85 8.59
N LEU A 80 3.99 -8.55 8.22
CA LEU A 80 4.68 -7.33 8.67
C LEU A 80 4.00 -6.07 8.14
N VAL A 81 3.62 -6.03 6.85
CA VAL A 81 2.91 -4.90 6.24
C VAL A 81 1.56 -4.67 6.92
N ILE A 82 0.78 -5.73 7.19
CA ILE A 82 -0.48 -5.63 7.95
C ILE A 82 -0.21 -5.02 9.33
N THR A 83 0.78 -5.54 10.05
CA THR A 83 1.10 -5.10 11.41
C THR A 83 1.50 -3.62 11.43
N LEU A 84 2.33 -3.18 10.50
CA LEU A 84 2.77 -1.79 10.41
C LEU A 84 1.66 -0.81 9.98
N LEU A 85 0.58 -1.30 9.37
CA LEU A 85 -0.63 -0.51 9.08
C LEU A 85 -1.57 -0.39 10.28
N MET A 86 -1.36 -1.16 11.35
CA MET A 86 -2.20 -1.14 12.54
C MET A 86 -1.62 -0.24 13.64
N PRO A 87 -2.44 0.19 14.62
CA PRO A 87 -1.96 0.91 15.78
C PRO A 87 -1.15 0.01 16.72
N ALA A 88 -0.23 0.60 17.50
CA ALA A 88 0.55 -0.13 18.50
C ALA A 88 -0.30 -0.69 19.67
N THR A 89 -1.53 -0.22 19.80
CA THR A 89 -2.51 -0.67 20.81
C THR A 89 -3.35 -1.83 20.36
N VAL A 90 -3.24 -2.29 19.10
CA VAL A 90 -4.05 -3.40 18.58
C VAL A 90 -3.94 -4.65 19.44
N ASP A 91 -5.04 -5.36 19.61
CA ASP A 91 -5.06 -6.62 20.34
C ASP A 91 -4.52 -7.78 19.50
N TRP A 92 -3.89 -8.75 20.17
CA TRP A 92 -3.25 -9.90 19.53
C TRP A 92 -4.19 -10.71 18.66
N TYR A 93 -5.45 -10.89 19.10
CA TYR A 93 -6.43 -11.66 18.34
C TYR A 93 -6.90 -10.95 17.07
N VAL A 94 -6.98 -9.62 17.08
CA VAL A 94 -7.32 -8.83 15.89
C VAL A 94 -6.20 -8.92 14.86
N LEU A 95 -4.96 -8.78 15.32
CA LEU A 95 -3.78 -8.95 14.46
C LEU A 95 -3.70 -10.37 13.87
N ALA A 96 -3.94 -11.41 14.71
CA ALA A 96 -3.98 -12.80 14.26
C ALA A 96 -5.06 -13.02 13.20
N ALA A 97 -6.28 -12.50 13.43
CA ALA A 97 -7.39 -12.61 12.47
C ALA A 97 -7.06 -11.91 11.14
N ALA A 98 -6.41 -10.74 11.19
CA ALA A 98 -5.98 -10.02 10.00
C ALA A 98 -4.94 -10.81 9.19
N ILE A 99 -3.93 -11.37 9.85
CA ILE A 99 -2.89 -12.17 9.18
C ILE A 99 -3.48 -13.45 8.59
N LEU A 100 -4.34 -14.15 9.34
CA LEU A 100 -5.05 -15.32 8.85
C LEU A 100 -5.92 -15.00 7.63
N ALA A 101 -6.68 -13.90 7.66
CA ALA A 101 -7.50 -13.47 6.54
C ALA A 101 -6.64 -13.14 5.32
N GLY A 102 -5.53 -12.42 5.49
CA GLY A 102 -4.59 -12.12 4.42
C GLY A 102 -3.97 -13.37 3.80
N ALA A 103 -3.49 -14.30 4.62
CA ALA A 103 -2.88 -15.54 4.17
C ALA A 103 -3.90 -16.50 3.54
N LEU A 104 -5.02 -16.77 4.19
CA LEU A 104 -6.02 -17.74 3.73
C LEU A 104 -6.85 -17.16 2.58
N ILE A 105 -7.56 -16.06 2.82
CA ILE A 105 -8.51 -15.48 1.86
C ILE A 105 -7.77 -14.71 0.77
N GLY A 106 -6.74 -13.93 1.13
CA GLY A 106 -6.01 -13.10 0.17
C GLY A 106 -5.11 -13.89 -0.77
N LYS A 107 -4.47 -14.97 -0.29
CA LYS A 107 -3.46 -15.73 -1.04
C LYS A 107 -3.91 -17.15 -1.37
N GLU A 108 -4.23 -17.95 -0.36
CA GLU A 108 -4.33 -19.41 -0.52
C GLU A 108 -5.61 -19.88 -1.22
N VAL A 109 -6.73 -19.22 -1.02
CA VAL A 109 -8.00 -19.55 -1.70
C VAL A 109 -7.85 -19.50 -3.21
N PHE A 110 -7.02 -18.60 -3.73
CA PHE A 110 -6.80 -18.42 -5.17
C PHE A 110 -5.69 -19.32 -5.76
N GLY A 111 -5.07 -20.19 -4.96
CA GLY A 111 -4.06 -21.12 -5.46
C GLY A 111 -2.68 -20.96 -4.82
N GLY A 112 -2.46 -19.95 -4.02
CA GLY A 112 -1.21 -19.67 -3.32
C GLY A 112 -0.28 -18.74 -4.10
N TYR A 113 1.02 -18.92 -3.94
CA TYR A 113 2.04 -18.02 -4.49
C TYR A 113 1.87 -17.76 -6.00
N GLY A 114 1.79 -16.48 -6.36
CA GLY A 114 1.68 -16.04 -7.75
C GLY A 114 0.30 -16.13 -8.41
N SER A 115 -0.72 -16.62 -7.70
CA SER A 115 -2.07 -16.84 -8.29
C SER A 115 -3.16 -15.96 -7.72
N TYR A 116 -2.84 -15.08 -6.78
CA TYR A 116 -3.84 -14.25 -6.10
C TYR A 116 -4.13 -12.95 -6.87
N PRO A 117 -5.42 -12.62 -7.08
CA PRO A 117 -5.82 -11.39 -7.77
C PRO A 117 -5.86 -10.17 -6.85
N PHE A 118 -5.99 -10.37 -5.53
CA PHE A 118 -6.08 -9.31 -4.53
C PHE A 118 -4.82 -9.25 -3.69
N HIS A 119 -4.41 -8.05 -3.31
CA HIS A 119 -3.25 -7.86 -2.46
C HIS A 119 -3.50 -8.46 -1.06
N PRO A 120 -2.76 -9.51 -0.63
CA PRO A 120 -3.09 -10.23 0.60
C PRO A 120 -3.05 -9.37 1.86
N ALA A 121 -2.08 -8.44 1.96
CA ALA A 121 -2.04 -7.53 3.10
C ALA A 121 -3.22 -6.55 3.11
N ALA A 122 -3.70 -6.10 1.95
CA ALA A 122 -4.89 -5.26 1.89
C ALA A 122 -6.16 -6.02 2.29
N VAL A 123 -6.29 -7.31 1.92
CA VAL A 123 -7.39 -8.18 2.35
C VAL A 123 -7.37 -8.35 3.88
N GLY A 124 -6.23 -8.71 4.45
CA GLY A 124 -6.09 -8.88 5.89
C GLY A 124 -6.43 -7.62 6.69
N TYR A 125 -5.89 -6.47 6.25
CA TYR A 125 -6.21 -5.19 6.85
C TYR A 125 -7.69 -4.83 6.71
N ALA A 126 -8.30 -5.04 5.54
CA ALA A 126 -9.71 -4.74 5.31
C ALA A 126 -10.64 -5.56 6.21
N VAL A 127 -10.35 -6.85 6.41
CA VAL A 127 -11.11 -7.71 7.33
C VAL A 127 -11.03 -7.17 8.76
N ALA A 128 -9.85 -6.82 9.25
CA ALA A 128 -9.70 -6.24 10.58
C ALA A 128 -10.40 -4.89 10.72
N ALA A 129 -10.25 -4.02 9.72
CA ALA A 129 -10.85 -2.69 9.71
C ALA A 129 -12.38 -2.70 9.73
N VAL A 130 -13.00 -3.68 9.05
CA VAL A 130 -14.45 -3.84 9.04
C VAL A 130 -14.97 -4.52 10.31
N SER A 131 -14.23 -5.52 10.83
CA SER A 131 -14.67 -6.30 11.99
C SER A 131 -14.40 -5.60 13.33
N TRP A 132 -13.30 -4.86 13.44
CA TRP A 132 -12.87 -4.17 14.67
C TRP A 132 -12.43 -2.73 14.41
N PRO A 133 -13.33 -1.86 13.89
CA PRO A 133 -12.96 -0.49 13.51
C PRO A 133 -12.41 0.34 14.67
N GLU A 134 -12.94 0.14 15.88
CA GLU A 134 -12.51 0.85 17.08
C GLU A 134 -11.07 0.51 17.50
N GLN A 135 -10.58 -0.68 17.17
CA GLN A 135 -9.21 -1.08 17.48
C GLN A 135 -8.24 -0.69 16.36
N VAL A 136 -8.72 -0.62 15.13
CA VAL A 136 -7.86 -0.33 13.96
C VAL A 136 -7.71 1.16 13.70
N PHE A 137 -8.72 1.99 14.01
CA PHE A 137 -8.72 3.43 13.69
C PHE A 137 -8.50 4.35 14.90
N ARG A 138 -8.13 3.79 16.05
CA ARG A 138 -7.73 4.57 17.22
C ARG A 138 -6.26 4.35 17.53
N TYR A 139 -5.52 5.44 17.61
CA TYR A 139 -4.06 5.41 17.69
C TYR A 139 -3.58 6.03 19.00
N PRO A 140 -2.56 5.45 19.64
CA PRO A 140 -1.96 6.04 20.82
C PRO A 140 -1.18 7.32 20.44
N ALA A 141 -1.09 8.24 21.36
CA ALA A 141 -0.21 9.39 21.20
C ALA A 141 1.27 8.93 21.12
N PRO A 142 2.12 9.63 20.37
CA PRO A 142 3.56 9.37 20.40
C PRO A 142 4.10 9.44 21.82
N TYR A 143 5.07 8.58 22.14
CA TYR A 143 5.69 8.45 23.45
C TYR A 143 4.74 8.03 24.59
N ALA A 144 3.55 7.54 24.27
CA ALA A 144 2.65 6.95 25.25
C ALA A 144 3.28 5.68 25.85
N ASN A 145 3.14 5.53 27.18
CA ASN A 145 3.57 4.30 27.84
C ASN A 145 2.57 3.17 27.58
N ILE A 146 2.87 2.34 26.58
CA ILE A 146 1.99 1.24 26.16
C ILE A 146 2.45 -0.06 26.82
N PRO A 147 1.62 -0.72 27.64
CA PRO A 147 1.94 -2.01 28.24
C PRO A 147 2.18 -3.09 27.20
N LEU A 148 3.13 -3.99 27.45
CA LEU A 148 3.57 -4.99 26.46
C LEU A 148 2.45 -5.98 26.05
N TRP A 149 1.64 -6.43 26.99
CA TRP A 149 0.66 -7.50 26.76
C TRP A 149 -0.76 -6.99 26.52
N ASN A 150 -1.20 -6.03 27.31
CA ASN A 150 -2.58 -5.53 27.24
C ASN A 150 -2.57 -4.00 27.16
N ALA A 151 -3.08 -3.44 26.08
CA ALA A 151 -3.16 -2.00 25.87
C ALA A 151 -4.51 -1.40 26.32
N SER A 152 -5.33 -2.17 27.06
CA SER A 152 -6.57 -1.65 27.62
C SER A 152 -6.26 -0.52 28.62
N GLY A 153 -6.90 0.65 28.43
CA GLY A 153 -6.71 1.82 29.27
C GLY A 153 -5.67 2.83 28.73
N VAL A 154 -4.98 2.56 27.62
CA VAL A 154 -4.16 3.55 26.93
C VAL A 154 -5.07 4.57 26.25
N ALA A 155 -4.84 5.87 26.52
CA ALA A 155 -5.57 6.92 25.83
C ALA A 155 -5.27 6.90 24.33
N THR A 156 -6.31 6.73 23.53
CA THR A 156 -6.22 6.72 22.07
C THR A 156 -6.98 7.89 21.49
N SER A 157 -6.50 8.43 20.39
CA SER A 157 -7.13 9.50 19.63
C SER A 157 -7.38 9.08 18.18
N SER A 158 -8.25 9.80 17.49
CA SER A 158 -8.33 9.75 16.04
C SER A 158 -7.07 10.35 15.42
N THR A 159 -6.79 10.00 14.18
CA THR A 159 -5.62 10.55 13.48
C THR A 159 -5.88 11.95 12.94
N ILE A 160 -4.81 12.55 12.42
CA ILE A 160 -4.86 13.81 11.68
C ILE A 160 -5.82 13.72 10.48
N SER A 161 -5.89 12.57 9.81
CA SER A 161 -6.82 12.38 8.69
C SER A 161 -8.28 12.56 9.06
N ASP A 162 -8.67 12.19 10.27
CA ASP A 162 -10.03 12.40 10.77
C ASP A 162 -10.28 13.88 11.09
N THR A 163 -9.28 14.57 11.63
CA THR A 163 -9.33 16.04 11.80
C THR A 163 -9.46 16.75 10.46
N LEU A 164 -8.71 16.32 9.43
CA LEU A 164 -8.83 16.86 8.08
C LEU A 164 -10.21 16.58 7.46
N ARG A 165 -10.78 15.41 7.76
CA ARG A 165 -12.12 15.03 7.29
C ARG A 165 -13.21 15.93 7.87
N SER A 166 -13.09 16.32 9.13
CA SER A 166 -13.99 17.26 9.77
C SER A 166 -13.77 18.73 9.37
N GLY A 167 -12.82 19.00 8.46
CA GLY A 167 -12.47 20.36 8.03
C GLY A 167 -11.55 21.10 9.01
N GLY A 168 -11.05 20.42 10.04
CA GLY A 168 -10.15 21.00 11.03
C GLY A 168 -8.77 21.37 10.46
N LEU A 169 -8.10 22.33 11.12
CA LEU A 169 -6.73 22.71 10.82
C LEU A 169 -5.76 21.85 11.64
N ILE A 170 -4.67 21.43 11.02
CA ILE A 170 -3.60 20.72 11.70
C ILE A 170 -2.74 21.73 12.48
N ASN A 171 -2.67 21.57 13.79
CA ASN A 171 -1.79 22.36 14.66
C ASN A 171 -0.54 21.55 15.04
N ILE A 172 0.15 20.99 14.07
CA ILE A 172 1.38 20.21 14.26
C ILE A 172 2.47 20.83 13.40
N SER A 173 3.69 20.86 13.92
CA SER A 173 4.84 21.39 13.18
C SER A 173 5.12 20.52 11.92
N ALA A 174 5.61 21.15 10.85
CA ALA A 174 5.97 20.42 9.64
C ALA A 174 7.07 19.37 9.91
N LEU A 175 7.95 19.63 10.88
CA LEU A 175 9.00 18.70 11.27
C LEU A 175 8.43 17.47 11.97
N SER A 176 7.55 17.65 12.95
CA SER A 176 6.87 16.55 13.65
C SER A 176 6.02 15.71 12.68
N LEU A 177 5.41 16.35 11.68
CA LEU A 177 4.66 15.65 10.63
C LEU A 177 5.56 14.74 9.78
N VAL A 178 6.77 15.18 9.46
CA VAL A 178 7.75 14.41 8.67
C VAL A 178 8.43 13.32 9.49
N LEU A 179 8.67 13.57 10.78
CA LEU A 179 9.25 12.60 11.72
C LEU A 179 8.23 11.54 12.21
N GLY A 180 6.94 11.83 12.09
CA GLY A 180 5.87 10.91 12.51
C GLY A 180 5.47 11.06 13.97
N GLU A 181 5.74 12.21 14.60
CA GLU A 181 5.41 12.50 16.00
C GLU A 181 3.93 12.90 16.13
N TYR A 182 3.04 12.03 15.70
CA TYR A 182 1.58 12.19 15.79
C TYR A 182 0.89 10.83 15.87
N ALA A 183 -0.35 10.81 16.32
CA ALA A 183 -1.14 9.58 16.40
C ALA A 183 -1.38 8.98 14.99
N ALA A 184 -0.73 7.86 14.70
CA ALA A 184 -0.74 7.21 13.40
C ALA A 184 -0.53 5.69 13.52
N PRO A 185 -0.80 4.92 12.45
CA PRO A 185 -0.37 3.52 12.36
C PRO A 185 1.15 3.38 12.51
N MET A 186 1.61 2.26 13.05
CA MET A 186 3.02 2.06 13.44
C MET A 186 4.04 2.39 12.33
N GLY A 187 3.79 1.93 11.11
CA GLY A 187 4.74 2.09 10.00
C GLY A 187 4.53 3.32 9.10
N THR A 188 3.51 4.14 9.36
CA THR A 188 3.09 5.17 8.40
C THR A 188 3.57 6.59 8.72
N GLY A 189 3.98 6.86 9.96
CA GLY A 189 4.31 8.21 10.44
C GLY A 189 5.62 8.76 9.87
N ALA A 190 6.66 7.96 9.79
CA ALA A 190 8.01 8.41 9.42
C ALA A 190 8.19 8.61 7.91
N ALA A 191 7.77 9.76 7.39
CA ALA A 191 7.82 10.06 5.95
C ALA A 191 9.24 9.97 5.36
N ILE A 192 10.26 10.42 6.08
CA ILE A 192 11.66 10.34 5.62
C ILE A 192 12.08 8.89 5.41
N VAL A 193 11.76 8.00 6.36
CA VAL A 193 12.12 6.59 6.28
C VAL A 193 11.36 5.92 5.14
N LEU A 194 10.06 6.26 4.95
CA LEU A 194 9.26 5.73 3.85
C LEU A 194 9.81 6.13 2.47
N VAL A 195 10.22 7.38 2.31
CA VAL A 195 10.87 7.85 1.08
C VAL A 195 12.19 7.12 0.84
N ALA A 196 13.02 6.94 1.88
CA ALA A 196 14.27 6.18 1.79
C ALA A 196 14.01 4.71 1.40
N CYS A 197 12.99 4.06 1.95
CA CYS A 197 12.56 2.71 1.57
C CYS A 197 12.14 2.64 0.09
N GLY A 198 11.36 3.61 -0.38
CA GLY A 198 10.95 3.70 -1.78
C GLY A 198 12.13 3.87 -2.74
N LEU A 199 13.09 4.73 -2.39
CA LEU A 199 14.33 4.93 -3.14
C LEU A 199 15.19 3.66 -3.18
N PHE A 200 15.31 2.95 -2.05
CA PHE A 200 16.04 1.68 -2.00
C PHE A 200 15.43 0.65 -2.96
N LEU A 201 14.11 0.42 -2.91
CA LEU A 201 13.43 -0.51 -3.80
C LEU A 201 13.58 -0.12 -5.28
N TRP A 202 13.57 1.16 -5.58
CA TRP A 202 13.79 1.65 -6.93
C TRP A 202 15.23 1.40 -7.41
N MET A 203 16.24 1.64 -6.57
CA MET A 203 17.64 1.38 -6.89
C MET A 203 17.90 -0.11 -7.12
N GLN A 204 17.25 -0.99 -6.35
CA GLN A 204 17.33 -2.44 -6.53
C GLN A 204 16.54 -2.96 -7.75
N LYS A 205 15.82 -2.08 -8.45
CA LYS A 205 14.95 -2.43 -9.59
C LYS A 205 13.82 -3.41 -9.26
N ASP A 206 13.49 -3.54 -7.98
CA ASP A 206 12.39 -4.38 -7.52
C ASP A 206 11.03 -3.75 -7.81
N VAL A 207 10.99 -2.42 -7.81
CA VAL A 207 9.79 -1.61 -7.98
C VAL A 207 9.88 -0.71 -9.19
N ARG A 208 8.77 -0.56 -9.89
CA ARG A 208 8.61 0.38 -10.99
C ARG A 208 7.73 1.54 -10.51
N LEU A 209 8.33 2.68 -10.22
CA LEU A 209 7.70 3.87 -9.62
C LEU A 209 6.48 4.43 -10.38
N SER A 210 6.16 3.92 -11.58
CA SER A 210 5.06 4.45 -12.40
C SER A 210 3.70 4.39 -11.71
N ALA A 211 3.38 3.32 -10.98
CA ALA A 211 2.13 3.19 -10.24
C ALA A 211 2.12 4.10 -9.00
N SER A 212 3.20 4.09 -8.23
CA SER A 212 3.31 4.91 -7.01
C SER A 212 3.26 6.41 -7.32
N LEU A 213 3.99 6.85 -8.36
CA LEU A 213 4.00 8.27 -8.76
C LEU A 213 2.65 8.71 -9.31
N SER A 214 2.01 7.91 -10.18
CA SER A 214 0.67 8.26 -10.68
C SER A 214 -0.37 8.30 -9.56
N PHE A 215 -0.29 7.40 -8.58
CA PHE A 215 -1.13 7.41 -7.39
C PHE A 215 -0.96 8.71 -6.59
N LEU A 216 0.28 9.07 -6.22
CA LEU A 216 0.55 10.27 -5.43
C LEU A 216 0.20 11.56 -6.19
N ILE A 217 0.49 11.62 -7.50
CA ILE A 217 0.15 12.77 -8.34
C ILE A 217 -1.36 12.95 -8.42
N THR A 218 -2.10 11.86 -8.67
CA THR A 218 -3.58 11.94 -8.77
C THR A 218 -4.20 12.37 -7.44
N ALA A 219 -3.77 11.78 -6.32
CA ALA A 219 -4.24 12.18 -5.00
C ALA A 219 -3.89 13.64 -4.70
N GLY A 220 -2.64 14.07 -4.99
CA GLY A 220 -2.20 15.45 -4.83
C GLY A 220 -3.00 16.45 -5.66
N LEU A 221 -3.32 16.13 -6.93
CA LEU A 221 -4.16 16.96 -7.79
C LEU A 221 -5.57 17.09 -7.24
N ILE A 222 -6.18 15.99 -6.77
CA ILE A 222 -7.53 16.05 -6.17
C ILE A 222 -7.54 16.97 -4.96
N VAL A 223 -6.56 16.84 -4.04
CA VAL A 223 -6.46 17.71 -2.85
C VAL A 223 -6.20 19.17 -3.26
N PHE A 224 -5.37 19.40 -4.26
CA PHE A 224 -5.06 20.75 -4.72
C PHE A 224 -6.29 21.47 -5.27
N PHE A 225 -7.12 20.79 -6.05
CA PHE A 225 -8.34 21.39 -6.60
C PHE A 225 -9.50 21.42 -5.61
N PHE A 226 -9.60 20.40 -4.74
CA PHE A 226 -10.69 20.24 -3.77
C PHE A 226 -10.15 20.09 -2.34
N PRO A 227 -9.54 21.14 -1.74
CA PRO A 227 -9.03 21.07 -0.38
C PRO A 227 -10.18 20.90 0.62
N ARG A 228 -10.01 19.96 1.58
CA ARG A 228 -11.02 19.73 2.63
C ARG A 228 -10.95 20.74 3.77
N GLN A 229 -9.78 21.32 4.01
CA GLN A 229 -9.58 22.26 5.10
C GLN A 229 -10.34 23.57 4.83
N LEU A 230 -11.09 24.02 5.82
CA LEU A 230 -11.80 25.29 5.77
C LEU A 230 -10.81 26.44 6.08
N GLY A 231 -10.34 27.13 5.08
CA GLY A 231 -9.35 28.21 5.27
C GLY A 231 -9.29 29.21 4.12
N LEU A 232 -10.03 28.94 3.03
CA LEU A 232 -10.18 29.89 1.93
C LEU A 232 -11.43 30.74 2.15
N THR A 233 -11.25 31.96 2.64
CA THR A 233 -12.30 32.98 2.64
C THR A 233 -12.35 33.67 1.27
N GLU A 234 -13.54 34.00 0.81
CA GLU A 234 -13.73 34.83 -0.39
C GLU A 234 -12.93 36.15 -0.21
N GLY A 235 -12.02 36.42 -1.16
CA GLY A 235 -11.18 37.62 -1.11
C GLY A 235 -9.69 37.37 -0.74
N THR A 236 -9.27 36.12 -0.47
CA THR A 236 -7.82 35.83 -0.29
C THR A 236 -7.04 36.04 -1.58
N ALA A 237 -5.89 36.72 -1.51
CA ALA A 237 -5.00 36.91 -2.63
C ALA A 237 -4.61 35.53 -3.25
N PHE A 238 -4.48 35.48 -4.58
CA PHE A 238 -4.17 34.24 -5.32
C PHE A 238 -2.94 33.51 -4.75
N THR A 239 -1.90 34.25 -4.37
CA THR A 239 -0.67 33.69 -3.77
C THR A 239 -0.92 33.03 -2.42
N ALA A 240 -1.74 33.65 -1.54
CA ALA A 240 -2.12 33.07 -0.26
C ALA A 240 -2.97 31.80 -0.46
N GLY A 241 -3.87 31.81 -1.42
CA GLY A 241 -4.65 30.63 -1.81
C GLY A 241 -3.77 29.49 -2.34
N LEU A 242 -2.71 29.78 -3.09
CA LEU A 242 -1.77 28.78 -3.60
C LEU A 242 -0.97 28.13 -2.46
N VAL A 243 -0.42 28.94 -1.55
CA VAL A 243 0.33 28.45 -0.38
C VAL A 243 -0.56 27.56 0.49
N PHE A 244 -1.80 27.97 0.72
CA PHE A 244 -2.78 27.17 1.46
C PHE A 244 -3.03 25.81 0.79
N ARG A 245 -3.28 25.77 -0.51
CA ARG A 245 -3.51 24.54 -1.27
C ARG A 245 -2.29 23.60 -1.21
N LEU A 246 -1.08 24.14 -1.33
CA LEU A 246 0.15 23.36 -1.21
C LEU A 246 0.33 22.78 0.21
N ARG A 247 -0.06 23.53 1.25
CA ARG A 247 -0.08 23.00 2.62
C ARG A 247 -1.08 21.83 2.74
N CYS A 248 -2.28 21.98 2.21
CA CYS A 248 -3.28 20.90 2.21
C CYS A 248 -2.75 19.65 1.50
N VAL A 249 -2.09 19.80 0.34
CA VAL A 249 -1.47 18.67 -0.37
C VAL A 249 -0.39 18.02 0.49
N ARG A 250 0.50 18.80 1.10
CA ARG A 250 1.53 18.28 2.00
C ARG A 250 0.90 17.47 3.14
N ASP A 251 -0.07 18.06 3.82
CA ASP A 251 -0.70 17.48 5.00
C ASP A 251 -1.42 16.16 4.67
N GLU A 252 -2.15 16.13 3.57
CA GLU A 252 -2.83 14.91 3.10
C GLU A 252 -1.87 13.82 2.61
N MET A 253 -0.75 14.20 1.99
CA MET A 253 0.24 13.22 1.51
C MET A 253 1.06 12.63 2.64
N LEU A 254 1.40 13.42 3.66
CA LEU A 254 2.21 12.97 4.79
C LEU A 254 1.39 12.26 5.88
N THR A 255 0.06 12.38 5.86
CA THR A 255 -0.82 11.74 6.85
C THR A 255 -1.47 10.48 6.33
N GLY A 256 -1.88 9.62 7.25
CA GLY A 256 -2.46 8.32 6.92
C GLY A 256 -1.46 7.40 6.23
N ALA A 257 -1.94 6.41 5.51
CA ALA A 257 -1.12 5.38 4.87
C ALA A 257 -0.71 5.72 3.42
N MET A 258 -0.73 7.00 2.99
CA MET A 258 -0.49 7.37 1.58
C MET A 258 0.90 6.99 1.11
N LEU A 259 1.95 7.47 1.77
CA LEU A 259 3.35 7.15 1.41
C LEU A 259 3.65 5.67 1.65
N PHE A 260 3.18 5.10 2.74
CA PHE A 260 3.36 3.68 3.04
C PHE A 260 2.77 2.81 1.92
N SER A 261 1.54 3.09 1.50
CA SER A 261 0.89 2.33 0.43
C SER A 261 1.56 2.52 -0.93
N ALA A 262 2.05 3.72 -1.23
CA ALA A 262 2.79 3.98 -2.46
C ALA A 262 4.08 3.13 -2.56
N VAL A 263 4.70 2.81 -1.42
CA VAL A 263 5.95 2.03 -1.36
C VAL A 263 5.67 0.53 -1.27
N PHE A 264 4.82 0.10 -0.32
CA PHE A 264 4.68 -1.30 0.07
C PHE A 264 3.48 -2.02 -0.55
N LEU A 265 2.38 -1.31 -0.89
CA LEU A 265 1.16 -1.96 -1.36
C LEU A 265 0.96 -1.89 -2.88
N LEU A 266 1.28 -0.74 -3.52
CA LEU A 266 0.98 -0.56 -4.94
C LEU A 266 1.93 -1.31 -5.88
N ASN A 267 3.08 -1.74 -5.39
CA ASN A 267 4.16 -2.32 -6.21
C ASN A 267 4.25 -3.84 -6.10
N GLU A 268 3.25 -4.46 -5.54
CA GLU A 268 3.20 -5.92 -5.42
C GLU A 268 3.22 -6.57 -6.83
N PRO A 269 4.12 -7.52 -7.09
CA PRO A 269 4.39 -8.02 -8.45
C PRO A 269 3.20 -8.69 -9.14
N TYR A 270 2.31 -9.36 -8.39
CA TYR A 270 1.21 -10.14 -8.96
C TYR A 270 -0.12 -9.39 -9.05
N THR A 271 -0.31 -8.35 -8.25
CA THR A 271 -1.58 -7.60 -8.21
C THR A 271 -1.53 -6.28 -8.97
N CYS A 272 -0.33 -5.73 -9.18
CA CYS A 272 -0.12 -4.55 -9.98
C CYS A 272 -0.10 -4.89 -11.49
N ALA A 273 -0.66 -4.02 -12.32
CA ALA A 273 -0.66 -4.17 -13.79
C ALA A 273 0.76 -4.36 -14.37
N HIS A 274 0.90 -5.25 -15.34
CA HIS A 274 2.22 -5.66 -15.86
C HIS A 274 2.83 -4.62 -16.82
N HIS A 275 2.01 -3.94 -17.61
CA HIS A 275 2.45 -2.96 -18.60
C HIS A 275 2.57 -1.54 -18.03
N ARG A 276 3.43 -0.70 -18.60
CA ARG A 276 3.68 0.66 -18.10
C ARG A 276 2.42 1.54 -18.09
N ARG A 277 1.62 1.48 -19.15
CA ARG A 277 0.38 2.25 -19.27
C ARG A 277 -0.67 1.75 -18.29
N GLY A 278 -0.82 0.43 -18.18
CA GLY A 278 -1.69 -0.21 -17.20
C GLY A 278 -1.34 0.19 -15.77
N ARG A 279 -0.03 0.25 -15.41
CA ARG A 279 0.43 0.70 -14.09
C ARG A 279 0.09 2.16 -13.81
N ILE A 280 0.24 3.05 -14.81
CA ILE A 280 -0.14 4.45 -14.65
C ILE A 280 -1.65 4.55 -14.40
N LEU A 281 -2.44 3.87 -15.20
CA LEU A 281 -3.90 3.87 -15.05
C LEU A 281 -4.33 3.25 -13.71
N TYR A 282 -3.70 2.13 -13.32
CA TYR A 282 -3.89 1.50 -12.02
C TYR A 282 -3.63 2.50 -10.88
N GLY A 283 -2.49 3.20 -10.89
CA GLY A 283 -2.17 4.20 -9.87
C GLY A 283 -3.13 5.39 -9.86
N VAL A 284 -3.56 5.87 -11.03
CA VAL A 284 -4.57 6.92 -11.15
C VAL A 284 -5.91 6.47 -10.52
N MET A 285 -6.36 5.27 -10.83
CA MET A 285 -7.60 4.73 -10.28
C MET A 285 -7.51 4.53 -8.76
N VAL A 286 -6.43 3.92 -8.26
CA VAL A 286 -6.22 3.77 -6.81
C VAL A 286 -6.19 5.14 -6.14
N GLY A 287 -5.53 6.15 -6.73
CA GLY A 287 -5.49 7.51 -6.20
C GLY A 287 -6.88 8.15 -6.11
N ALA A 288 -7.66 8.05 -7.16
CA ALA A 288 -9.02 8.58 -7.20
C ALA A 288 -9.94 7.90 -6.18
N PHE A 289 -9.94 6.56 -6.13
CA PHE A 289 -10.72 5.81 -5.15
C PHE A 289 -10.27 6.08 -3.71
N THR A 290 -8.97 6.16 -3.46
CA THR A 290 -8.44 6.50 -2.12
C THR A 290 -8.95 7.85 -1.65
N MET A 291 -8.89 8.87 -2.50
CA MET A 291 -9.39 10.19 -2.15
C MET A 291 -10.93 10.18 -2.01
N GLY A 292 -11.63 9.40 -2.82
CA GLY A 292 -13.07 9.18 -2.64
C GLY A 292 -13.40 8.58 -1.27
N PHE A 293 -12.69 7.53 -0.86
CA PHE A 293 -12.87 6.93 0.48
C PHE A 293 -12.47 7.90 1.61
N ARG A 294 -11.42 8.70 1.42
CA ARG A 294 -11.00 9.69 2.43
C ARG A 294 -11.99 10.85 2.56
N TYR A 295 -12.67 11.26 1.48
CA TYR A 295 -13.60 12.40 1.50
C TYR A 295 -15.00 11.97 1.96
N PHE A 296 -15.47 10.83 1.50
CA PHE A 296 -16.86 10.40 1.69
C PHE A 296 -16.98 9.16 2.58
N GLY A 297 -15.89 8.41 2.74
CA GLY A 297 -15.91 7.15 3.51
C GLY A 297 -15.87 7.36 5.02
N VAL A 298 -16.25 6.32 5.74
CA VAL A 298 -16.16 6.26 7.21
C VAL A 298 -14.73 5.89 7.64
N TYR A 299 -14.02 5.11 6.82
CA TYR A 299 -12.72 4.56 7.15
C TYR A 299 -11.59 5.51 6.75
N GLU A 300 -10.73 5.82 7.71
CA GLU A 300 -9.63 6.75 7.54
C GLU A 300 -8.56 6.25 6.54
N THR A 301 -8.20 4.98 6.62
CA THR A 301 -7.22 4.35 5.74
C THR A 301 -7.93 3.70 4.54
N GLY A 302 -8.54 4.53 3.69
CA GLY A 302 -9.26 4.07 2.51
C GLY A 302 -8.40 3.41 1.43
N VAL A 303 -7.05 3.53 1.51
CA VAL A 303 -6.14 3.02 0.47
C VAL A 303 -6.25 1.52 0.27
N CYS A 304 -6.34 0.72 1.36
CA CYS A 304 -6.47 -0.73 1.24
C CYS A 304 -7.75 -1.13 0.50
N PHE A 305 -8.87 -0.46 0.80
CA PHE A 305 -10.13 -0.69 0.09
C PHE A 305 -10.06 -0.25 -1.38
N ALA A 306 -9.38 0.88 -1.65
CA ALA A 306 -9.15 1.34 -3.02
C ALA A 306 -8.31 0.35 -3.83
N ILE A 307 -7.24 -0.19 -3.25
CA ILE A 307 -6.41 -1.22 -3.88
C ILE A 307 -7.26 -2.46 -4.19
N LEU A 308 -8.06 -2.96 -3.26
CA LEU A 308 -8.93 -4.12 -3.48
C LEU A 308 -9.96 -3.86 -4.60
N ALA A 309 -10.57 -2.67 -4.62
CA ALA A 309 -11.52 -2.29 -5.66
C ALA A 309 -10.85 -2.26 -7.04
N VAL A 310 -9.64 -1.69 -7.15
CA VAL A 310 -8.92 -1.62 -8.43
C VAL A 310 -8.32 -2.96 -8.82
N ASN A 311 -7.89 -3.78 -7.86
CA ASN A 311 -7.41 -5.14 -8.14
C ASN A 311 -8.49 -6.01 -8.80
N SER A 312 -9.76 -5.82 -8.46
CA SER A 312 -10.86 -6.54 -9.13
C SER A 312 -10.95 -6.24 -10.63
N ILE A 313 -10.42 -5.10 -11.07
CA ILE A 313 -10.45 -4.62 -12.46
C ILE A 313 -9.08 -4.78 -13.15
N SER A 314 -7.99 -5.04 -12.40
CA SER A 314 -6.61 -5.06 -12.93
C SER A 314 -6.43 -6.06 -14.07
N GLY A 315 -7.02 -7.25 -13.99
CA GLY A 315 -6.98 -8.25 -15.07
C GLY A 315 -7.70 -7.79 -16.35
N TRP A 316 -8.71 -6.96 -16.25
CA TRP A 316 -9.35 -6.34 -17.41
C TRP A 316 -8.48 -5.24 -18.03
N LEU A 317 -7.77 -4.46 -17.20
CA LEU A 317 -6.81 -3.45 -17.67
C LEU A 317 -5.70 -4.07 -18.52
N ASP A 318 -5.08 -5.15 -18.06
CA ASP A 318 -4.03 -5.83 -18.80
C ASP A 318 -4.53 -6.41 -20.14
N ARG A 319 -5.70 -7.04 -20.14
CA ARG A 319 -6.33 -7.55 -21.39
C ARG A 319 -6.65 -6.44 -22.39
N THR A 320 -7.10 -5.29 -21.90
CA THR A 320 -7.45 -4.14 -22.74
C THR A 320 -6.20 -3.53 -23.37
N GLU A 321 -5.11 -3.45 -22.61
CA GLU A 321 -3.83 -2.93 -23.12
C GLU A 321 -3.22 -3.84 -24.19
N VAL A 322 -3.26 -5.15 -24.00
CA VAL A 322 -2.82 -6.11 -25.02
C VAL A 322 -3.62 -5.95 -26.31
N ARG A 323 -4.95 -5.89 -26.22
CA ARG A 323 -5.81 -5.67 -27.40
C ARG A 323 -5.53 -4.34 -28.10
N LEU A 324 -5.34 -3.27 -27.35
CA LEU A 324 -5.01 -1.96 -27.90
C LEU A 324 -3.67 -1.99 -28.63
N HIS A 325 -2.68 -2.67 -28.07
CA HIS A 325 -1.37 -2.83 -28.69
C HIS A 325 -1.44 -3.61 -30.01
N GLU A 326 -2.21 -4.68 -30.05
CA GLU A 326 -2.47 -5.47 -31.26
C GLU A 326 -3.18 -4.64 -32.34
N LEU A 327 -4.18 -3.85 -31.96
CA LEU A 327 -4.89 -2.96 -32.88
C LEU A 327 -3.97 -1.87 -33.46
N ILE A 328 -3.11 -1.27 -32.64
CA ILE A 328 -2.13 -0.27 -33.11
C ILE A 328 -1.12 -0.92 -34.06
N LYS A 329 -0.64 -2.13 -33.73
CA LYS A 329 0.32 -2.87 -34.54
C LYS A 329 -0.29 -3.30 -35.89
N SER A 330 -1.52 -3.78 -35.88
CA SER A 330 -2.25 -4.12 -37.11
C SER A 330 -2.55 -2.88 -37.95
N GLY A 331 -2.96 -1.78 -37.34
CA GLY A 331 -3.19 -0.49 -38.02
C GLY A 331 -1.93 0.07 -38.67
N ARG A 332 -0.76 -0.05 -38.05
CA ARG A 332 0.54 0.29 -38.66
C ARG A 332 0.88 -0.63 -39.83
N TYR A 333 0.67 -1.92 -39.69
CA TYR A 333 0.89 -2.88 -40.75
C TYR A 333 0.03 -2.60 -41.98
N PHE A 334 -1.25 -2.24 -41.81
CA PHE A 334 -2.12 -1.83 -42.91
C PHE A 334 -1.72 -0.52 -43.54
N LYS A 335 -1.13 0.42 -42.78
CA LYS A 335 -0.66 1.72 -43.28
C LYS A 335 0.63 1.58 -44.11
N GLU A 336 1.58 0.76 -43.64
CA GLU A 336 2.80 0.44 -44.37
C GLU A 336 2.50 -0.35 -45.67
N LYS A 337 1.54 -1.22 -45.64
CA LYS A 337 1.11 -1.99 -46.84
C LYS A 337 0.38 -1.10 -47.87
N LYS A 338 -0.23 0.01 -47.45
CA LYS A 338 -0.84 1.00 -48.36
C LYS A 338 0.20 1.96 -48.96
N THR A 339 1.23 2.34 -48.22
CA THR A 339 2.31 3.19 -48.71
C THR A 339 3.29 2.42 -49.60
N GLY A 340 3.61 1.16 -49.31
CA GLY A 340 4.47 0.32 -50.15
C GLY A 340 3.87 -0.17 -51.48
N LYS A 341 2.57 0.11 -51.75
CA LYS A 341 1.96 -0.11 -53.06
C LYS A 341 1.97 1.11 -53.98
N GLY A 342 2.44 2.26 -53.50
CA GLY A 342 2.54 3.49 -54.28
C GLY A 342 3.88 3.68 -55.01
N ASP A 343 4.88 2.87 -54.67
CA ASP A 343 6.22 2.97 -55.28
C ASP A 343 6.53 1.86 -56.28
N ALA A 344 5.50 1.14 -56.76
CA ALA A 344 5.63 0.02 -57.70
C ALA A 344 4.72 0.14 -58.93
N GLU A 345 4.35 1.37 -59.37
CA GLU A 345 3.77 1.69 -60.68
C GLU A 345 4.59 2.74 -61.45
#